data_77cd201e445be09359fcc0b493c463bf
#
_entry.id   77cd201e445be09359fcc0b493c463bf
#
_cell.length_a   1.000
_cell.length_b   1.000
_cell.length_c   1.000
_cell.angle_alpha   90.00
_cell.angle_beta   90.00
_cell.angle_gamma   90.00
#
_symmetry.space_group_name_H-M   'P 1'
#
loop_
_entity.id
_entity.type
_entity.pdbx_description
1 polymer ?
#
loop_
_entity_poly.entity_id
_entity_poly.type
_entity_poly.pdbx_seq_one_letter_code
_entity_poly.pdbx_strand_id
1 'polypeptide(L)'
;MISFNVAGLLREPSGAIRDAHLRDRYVTLGPDVELAGPLDADLRLQRTNRGIIVRGSVRAMLRRTCARCTDAYVEDVRVDVEEEFLPSIDPVSGAPIPVAEGEEEASLRIDAHHEIELDSVLHDELALTEPMHPLCRPDCPGLCVECGGRLETGDHAHGGDEIDPRLAGLATLLRDRSD
;
A
#
# COMPACT_ATOMS: atom_id res chain seq x y z
N MET A 1 -13.46 7.85 4.21
CA MET A 1 -13.40 8.57 2.92
C MET A 1 -12.64 9.87 3.10
N ILE A 2 -11.62 10.08 2.31
CA ILE A 2 -10.81 11.30 2.27
C ILE A 2 -11.11 11.98 0.93
N SER A 3 -11.82 13.10 0.97
CA SER A 3 -12.14 13.88 -0.21
C SER A 3 -11.76 15.36 -0.03
N PHE A 4 -11.48 16.03 -1.14
CA PHE A 4 -11.17 17.46 -1.19
C PHE A 4 -12.00 18.13 -2.27
N ASN A 5 -12.77 19.16 -1.87
CA ASN A 5 -13.43 20.01 -2.85
C ASN A 5 -12.43 20.98 -3.48
N VAL A 6 -12.30 20.89 -4.80
CA VAL A 6 -11.32 21.65 -5.57
C VAL A 6 -11.94 22.65 -6.55
N ALA A 7 -13.25 22.92 -6.43
CA ALA A 7 -13.98 23.87 -7.30
C ALA A 7 -13.31 25.24 -7.37
N GLY A 8 -12.80 25.75 -6.26
CA GLY A 8 -12.06 27.01 -6.21
C GLY A 8 -10.75 26.95 -6.99
N LEU A 9 -9.94 25.90 -6.72
CA LEU A 9 -8.64 25.71 -7.36
C LEU A 9 -8.75 25.49 -8.88
N LEU A 10 -9.80 24.80 -9.34
CA LEU A 10 -10.06 24.61 -10.77
C LEU A 10 -10.30 25.90 -11.55
N ARG A 11 -10.76 26.96 -10.88
CA ARG A 11 -11.00 28.28 -11.47
C ARG A 11 -9.79 29.20 -11.42
N GLU A 12 -8.77 28.82 -10.67
CA GLU A 12 -7.53 29.58 -10.57
C GLU A 12 -6.63 29.34 -11.80
N PRO A 13 -5.67 30.23 -12.07
CA PRO A 13 -4.69 30.02 -13.14
C PRO A 13 -3.87 28.74 -12.92
N SER A 14 -3.40 28.16 -14.04
CA SER A 14 -2.43 27.06 -13.97
C SER A 14 -1.21 27.45 -13.15
N GLY A 15 -0.79 26.54 -12.28
CA GLY A 15 0.28 26.78 -11.30
C GLY A 15 -0.22 27.21 -9.92
N ALA A 16 -1.49 27.53 -9.74
CA ALA A 16 -2.06 27.81 -8.42
C ALA A 16 -1.92 26.58 -7.50
N ILE A 17 -1.65 26.83 -6.23
CA ILE A 17 -1.34 25.80 -5.23
C ILE A 17 -2.24 25.95 -4.02
N ARG A 18 -2.66 24.81 -3.48
CA ARG A 18 -3.32 24.71 -2.18
C ARG A 18 -2.69 23.59 -1.39
N ASP A 19 -2.20 23.88 -0.19
CA ASP A 19 -1.72 22.86 0.74
C ASP A 19 -2.89 22.31 1.56
N ALA A 20 -2.87 20.99 1.81
CA ALA A 20 -3.85 20.28 2.61
C ALA A 20 -3.12 19.37 3.60
N HIS A 21 -3.55 19.42 4.85
CA HIS A 21 -2.97 18.64 5.93
C HIS A 21 -4.04 17.76 6.55
N LEU A 22 -3.80 16.46 6.56
CA LEU A 22 -4.60 15.49 7.31
C LEU A 22 -3.86 15.14 8.58
N ARG A 23 -4.56 15.14 9.70
CA ARG A 23 -4.00 14.73 10.99
C ARG A 23 -5.00 13.83 11.69
N ASP A 24 -4.49 12.75 12.29
CA ASP A 24 -5.28 11.78 13.06
C ASP A 24 -6.53 11.27 12.30
N ARG A 25 -6.41 10.99 11.00
CA ARG A 25 -7.56 10.55 10.19
C ARG A 25 -7.73 9.05 10.24
N TYR A 26 -8.88 8.63 10.77
CA TYR A 26 -9.31 7.23 10.76
C TYR A 26 -10.11 6.96 9.49
N VAL A 27 -9.63 6.04 8.67
CA VAL A 27 -10.26 5.62 7.42
C VAL A 27 -10.15 4.11 7.26
N THR A 28 -11.00 3.54 6.42
CA THR A 28 -10.89 2.16 5.97
C THR A 28 -10.62 2.20 4.48
N LEU A 29 -9.46 1.72 4.07
CA LEU A 29 -8.99 1.80 2.68
C LEU A 29 -9.29 0.55 1.86
N GLY A 30 -9.70 -0.54 2.50
CA GLY A 30 -10.01 -1.81 1.83
C GLY A 30 -9.63 -2.99 2.70
N PRO A 31 -9.91 -4.23 2.25
CA PRO A 31 -9.64 -5.43 3.01
C PRO A 31 -8.14 -5.77 3.11
N ASP A 32 -7.35 -5.36 2.10
CA ASP A 32 -5.93 -5.73 1.98
C ASP A 32 -5.00 -4.75 2.70
N VAL A 33 -5.50 -3.56 3.09
CA VAL A 33 -4.75 -2.52 3.80
C VAL A 33 -5.37 -2.28 5.16
N GLU A 34 -4.88 -2.96 6.18
CA GLU A 34 -5.36 -2.80 7.56
C GLU A 34 -4.55 -1.72 8.29
N LEU A 35 -5.19 -0.58 8.54
CA LEU A 35 -4.60 0.48 9.36
C LEU A 35 -4.65 0.11 10.84
N ALA A 36 -3.51 0.16 11.53
CA ALA A 36 -3.40 -0.06 12.97
C ALA A 36 -3.70 1.20 13.80
N GLY A 37 -3.88 2.34 13.14
CA GLY A 37 -4.15 3.64 13.75
C GLY A 37 -4.57 4.67 12.73
N PRO A 38 -4.61 5.95 13.11
CA PRO A 38 -4.89 7.04 12.18
C PRO A 38 -3.75 7.22 11.17
N LEU A 39 -4.05 7.85 10.05
CA LEU A 39 -3.04 8.31 9.09
C LEU A 39 -2.87 9.82 9.16
N ASP A 40 -1.66 10.27 8.81
CA ASP A 40 -1.30 11.66 8.62
C ASP A 40 -0.84 11.87 7.17
N ALA A 41 -1.20 13.02 6.59
CA ALA A 41 -0.70 13.39 5.27
C ALA A 41 -0.44 14.89 5.15
N ASP A 42 0.63 15.20 4.43
CA ASP A 42 0.96 16.55 3.99
C ASP A 42 0.91 16.57 2.46
N LEU A 43 -0.15 17.16 1.91
CA LEU A 43 -0.47 17.14 0.50
C LEU A 43 -0.43 18.55 -0.08
N ARG A 44 -0.02 18.62 -1.33
CA ARG A 44 -0.05 19.82 -2.17
C ARG A 44 -0.86 19.56 -3.41
N LEU A 45 -1.92 20.31 -3.58
CA LEU A 45 -2.78 20.29 -4.76
C LEU A 45 -2.37 21.46 -5.66
N GLN A 46 -1.96 21.15 -6.89
CA GLN A 46 -1.54 22.16 -7.83
C GLN A 46 -2.39 22.11 -9.11
N ARG A 47 -2.91 23.25 -9.52
CA ARG A 47 -3.64 23.40 -10.79
C ARG A 47 -2.70 23.23 -11.96
N THR A 48 -2.99 22.27 -12.84
CA THR A 48 -2.30 22.04 -14.11
C THR A 48 -3.15 22.61 -15.27
N ASN A 49 -2.70 22.49 -16.50
CA ASN A 49 -3.52 22.87 -17.68
C ASN A 49 -4.72 21.93 -17.87
N ARG A 50 -4.64 20.69 -17.40
CA ARG A 50 -5.63 19.63 -17.63
C ARG A 50 -6.52 19.38 -16.41
N GLY A 51 -5.94 19.44 -15.23
CA GLY A 51 -6.61 19.05 -14.00
C GLY A 51 -5.91 19.58 -12.76
N ILE A 52 -5.79 18.72 -11.77
CA ILE A 52 -5.09 18.98 -10.52
C ILE A 52 -4.15 17.84 -10.23
N ILE A 53 -2.88 18.13 -10.04
CA ILE A 53 -1.91 17.17 -9.51
C ILE A 53 -1.89 17.27 -7.99
N VAL A 54 -1.99 16.11 -7.33
CA VAL A 54 -1.84 15.94 -5.89
C VAL A 54 -0.49 15.32 -5.62
N ARG A 55 0.34 16.01 -4.84
CA ARG A 55 1.65 15.52 -4.41
C ARG A 55 1.81 15.65 -2.92
N GLY A 56 2.51 14.71 -2.32
CA GLY A 56 2.83 14.83 -0.91
C GLY A 56 3.23 13.51 -0.28
N SER A 57 3.36 13.51 1.05
CA SER A 57 3.73 12.33 1.80
C SER A 57 2.63 11.93 2.76
N VAL A 58 2.42 10.63 2.89
CA VAL A 58 1.46 10.01 3.79
C VAL A 58 2.21 9.10 4.75
N ARG A 59 1.87 9.17 6.04
CA ARG A 59 2.38 8.29 7.08
C ARG A 59 1.22 7.50 7.67
N ALA A 60 1.40 6.20 7.80
CA ALA A 60 0.41 5.31 8.37
C ALA A 60 1.07 4.17 9.15
N MET A 61 0.35 3.63 10.13
CA MET A 61 0.74 2.40 10.83
C MET A 61 -0.10 1.27 10.26
N LEU A 62 0.56 0.29 9.62
CA LEU A 62 -0.09 -0.86 8.99
C LEU A 62 0.03 -2.10 9.88
N ARG A 63 -1.07 -2.84 10.00
CA ARG A 63 -1.07 -4.17 10.61
C ARG A 63 -0.73 -5.20 9.54
N ARG A 64 0.32 -5.98 9.81
CA ARG A 64 0.78 -7.03 8.91
C ARG A 64 0.92 -8.36 9.63
N THR A 65 0.99 -9.44 8.87
CA THR A 65 1.24 -10.79 9.40
C THR A 65 2.63 -11.25 9.01
N CYS A 66 3.41 -11.70 9.97
CA CYS A 66 4.77 -12.20 9.73
C CYS A 66 4.73 -13.50 8.91
N ALA A 67 5.48 -13.55 7.81
CA ALA A 67 5.55 -14.74 6.95
C ALA A 67 6.24 -15.96 7.60
N ARG A 68 6.96 -15.78 8.73
CA ARG A 68 7.66 -16.86 9.44
C ARG A 68 6.93 -17.37 10.66
N CYS A 69 6.44 -16.46 11.53
CA CYS A 69 5.81 -16.86 12.80
C CYS A 69 4.29 -16.67 12.80
N THR A 70 3.71 -16.13 11.72
CA THR A 70 2.28 -15.85 11.57
C THR A 70 1.69 -14.86 12.57
N ASP A 71 2.53 -14.20 13.39
CA ASP A 71 2.07 -13.16 14.30
C ASP A 71 1.75 -11.87 13.57
N ALA A 72 0.72 -11.19 14.04
CA ALA A 72 0.45 -9.82 13.64
C ALA A 72 1.51 -8.89 14.26
N TYR A 73 1.95 -7.92 13.47
CA TYR A 73 2.82 -6.83 13.92
C TYR A 73 2.37 -5.51 13.28
N VAL A 74 2.87 -4.40 13.80
CA VAL A 74 2.60 -3.07 13.28
C VAL A 74 3.86 -2.48 12.68
N GLU A 75 3.74 -1.93 11.48
CA GLU A 75 4.81 -1.27 10.75
C GLU A 75 4.45 0.20 10.50
N ASP A 76 5.38 1.11 10.82
CA ASP A 76 5.28 2.54 10.46
C ASP A 76 5.78 2.69 9.02
N VAL A 77 4.89 3.10 8.13
CA VAL A 77 5.20 3.28 6.71
C VAL A 77 5.02 4.73 6.30
N ARG A 78 5.84 5.15 5.35
CA ARG A 78 5.72 6.44 4.69
C ARG A 78 5.75 6.22 3.19
N VAL A 79 4.76 6.80 2.51
CA VAL A 79 4.66 6.79 1.04
C VAL A 79 4.58 8.22 0.52
N ASP A 80 5.09 8.41 -0.69
CA ASP A 80 4.92 9.65 -1.42
C ASP A 80 3.86 9.43 -2.51
N VAL A 81 2.89 10.32 -2.56
CA VAL A 81 1.79 10.30 -3.52
C VAL A 81 2.07 11.33 -4.60
N GLU A 82 1.88 10.96 -5.86
CA GLU A 82 1.92 11.88 -6.99
C GLU A 82 0.94 11.43 -8.08
N GLU A 83 -0.26 12.03 -8.10
CA GLU A 83 -1.31 11.68 -9.05
C GLU A 83 -1.99 12.90 -9.66
N GLU A 84 -2.32 12.85 -10.97
CA GLU A 84 -3.06 13.89 -11.65
C GLU A 84 -4.54 13.51 -11.81
N PHE A 85 -5.41 14.32 -11.24
CA PHE A 85 -6.86 14.18 -11.31
C PHE A 85 -7.43 15.06 -12.40
N LEU A 86 -8.18 14.45 -13.30
CA LEU A 86 -8.81 15.14 -14.44
C LEU A 86 -10.28 15.44 -14.18
N PRO A 87 -10.78 16.65 -14.48
CA PRO A 87 -12.17 16.99 -14.26
C PRO A 87 -13.11 16.20 -15.18
N SER A 88 -14.23 15.72 -14.66
CA SER A 88 -15.28 15.08 -15.43
C SER A 88 -16.23 16.06 -16.09
N ILE A 89 -16.29 17.29 -15.55
CA ILE A 89 -17.07 18.39 -16.08
C ILE A 89 -16.21 19.65 -16.18
N ASP A 90 -16.49 20.49 -17.16
CA ASP A 90 -15.87 21.80 -17.28
C ASP A 90 -16.28 22.71 -16.11
N PRO A 91 -15.33 23.28 -15.36
CA PRO A 91 -15.62 24.03 -14.13
C PRO A 91 -16.31 25.39 -14.36
N VAL A 92 -16.41 25.85 -15.63
CA VAL A 92 -17.05 27.11 -15.99
C VAL A 92 -18.41 26.90 -16.62
N SER A 93 -18.50 26.03 -17.63
CA SER A 93 -19.73 25.76 -18.38
C SER A 93 -20.59 24.64 -17.78
N GLY A 94 -20.00 23.77 -16.94
CA GLY A 94 -20.65 22.54 -16.41
C GLY A 94 -20.84 21.46 -17.48
N ALA A 95 -20.28 21.61 -18.68
CA ALA A 95 -20.39 20.63 -19.74
C ALA A 95 -19.52 19.38 -19.41
N PRO A 96 -20.01 18.16 -19.74
CA PRO A 96 -19.21 16.95 -19.57
C PRO A 96 -17.94 17.01 -20.44
N ILE A 97 -16.81 16.60 -19.86
CA ILE A 97 -15.53 16.45 -20.56
C ILE A 97 -15.41 14.98 -20.99
N PRO A 98 -15.32 14.69 -22.30
CA PRO A 98 -15.12 13.32 -22.77
C PRO A 98 -13.82 12.73 -22.21
N VAL A 99 -13.86 11.46 -21.85
CA VAL A 99 -12.69 10.69 -21.43
C VAL A 99 -11.92 10.29 -22.69
N ALA A 100 -10.63 10.61 -22.76
CA ALA A 100 -9.78 10.13 -23.83
C ALA A 100 -9.43 8.63 -23.64
N GLU A 101 -9.20 7.91 -24.75
CA GLU A 101 -8.72 6.53 -24.70
C GLU A 101 -7.43 6.46 -23.84
N GLY A 102 -7.42 5.58 -22.83
CA GLY A 102 -6.31 5.44 -21.90
C GLY A 102 -6.38 6.31 -20.62
N GLU A 103 -7.41 7.17 -20.49
CA GLU A 103 -7.67 7.99 -19.29
C GLU A 103 -8.93 7.50 -18.53
N GLU A 104 -9.25 6.22 -18.65
CA GLU A 104 -10.52 5.66 -18.17
C GLU A 104 -10.51 5.34 -16.65
N GLU A 105 -9.42 5.62 -15.95
CA GLU A 105 -9.32 5.31 -14.52
C GLU A 105 -10.24 6.25 -13.72
N ALA A 106 -11.37 5.70 -13.27
CA ALA A 106 -12.39 6.46 -12.55
C ALA A 106 -11.87 7.05 -11.23
N SER A 107 -10.88 6.40 -10.62
CA SER A 107 -10.23 6.82 -9.37
C SER A 107 -9.45 8.13 -9.52
N LEU A 108 -8.96 8.44 -10.71
CA LEU A 108 -8.22 9.67 -11.00
C LEU A 108 -9.11 10.77 -11.64
N ARG A 109 -10.40 10.73 -11.36
CA ARG A 109 -11.36 11.72 -11.86
C ARG A 109 -11.86 12.63 -10.74
N ILE A 110 -11.92 13.93 -11.05
CA ILE A 110 -12.65 14.91 -10.24
C ILE A 110 -14.12 14.77 -10.60
N ASP A 111 -14.97 14.51 -9.64
CA ASP A 111 -16.38 14.24 -9.85
C ASP A 111 -17.19 15.50 -10.29
N ALA A 112 -18.49 15.31 -10.50
CA ALA A 112 -19.40 16.40 -10.88
C ALA A 112 -19.63 17.44 -9.76
N HIS A 113 -19.24 17.15 -8.52
CA HIS A 113 -19.26 18.06 -7.38
C HIS A 113 -17.91 18.77 -7.18
N HIS A 114 -16.95 18.53 -8.09
CA HIS A 114 -15.58 18.99 -8.01
C HIS A 114 -14.84 18.45 -6.80
N GLU A 115 -15.09 17.19 -6.44
CA GLU A 115 -14.38 16.49 -5.38
C GLU A 115 -13.34 15.53 -5.96
N ILE A 116 -12.17 15.50 -5.32
CA ILE A 116 -11.12 14.51 -5.49
C ILE A 116 -11.26 13.52 -4.34
N GLU A 117 -11.37 12.23 -4.64
CA GLU A 117 -11.34 11.15 -3.67
C GLU A 117 -9.97 10.49 -3.70
N LEU A 118 -9.34 10.35 -2.50
CA LEU A 118 -7.98 9.81 -2.39
C LEU A 118 -7.94 8.38 -1.85
N ASP A 119 -9.06 7.80 -1.45
CA ASP A 119 -9.07 6.50 -0.76
C ASP A 119 -8.45 5.39 -1.62
N SER A 120 -8.74 5.33 -2.93
CA SER A 120 -8.15 4.35 -3.86
C SER A 120 -6.65 4.56 -4.05
N VAL A 121 -6.22 5.80 -4.26
CA VAL A 121 -4.80 6.14 -4.43
C VAL A 121 -4.02 5.78 -3.17
N LEU A 122 -4.55 6.12 -1.99
CA LEU A 122 -3.93 5.79 -0.71
C LEU A 122 -3.90 4.29 -0.46
N HIS A 123 -4.95 3.57 -0.86
CA HIS A 123 -4.98 2.12 -0.79
C HIS A 123 -3.85 1.52 -1.62
N ASP A 124 -3.73 1.89 -2.89
CA ASP A 124 -2.77 1.33 -3.82
C ASP A 124 -1.32 1.63 -3.39
N GLU A 125 -1.03 2.88 -3.01
CA GLU A 125 0.28 3.28 -2.53
C GLU A 125 0.69 2.54 -1.24
N LEU A 126 -0.23 2.37 -0.27
CA LEU A 126 0.04 1.66 0.96
C LEU A 126 0.14 0.14 0.74
N ALA A 127 -0.68 -0.43 -0.15
CA ALA A 127 -0.60 -1.84 -0.53
C ALA A 127 0.76 -2.18 -1.16
N LEU A 128 1.29 -1.31 -2.02
CA LEU A 128 2.59 -1.47 -2.65
C LEU A 128 3.77 -1.45 -1.66
N THR A 129 3.57 -0.97 -0.43
CA THR A 129 4.63 -1.03 0.60
C THR A 129 4.81 -2.43 1.20
N GLU A 130 3.91 -3.36 0.92
CA GLU A 130 4.03 -4.70 1.49
C GLU A 130 5.21 -5.45 0.88
N PRO A 131 6.22 -5.87 1.68
CA PRO A 131 7.32 -6.67 1.17
C PRO A 131 6.84 -8.06 0.79
N MET A 132 7.49 -8.71 -0.18
CA MET A 132 7.16 -10.09 -0.60
C MET A 132 7.18 -11.09 0.57
N HIS A 133 7.97 -10.82 1.59
CA HIS A 133 8.08 -11.62 2.81
C HIS A 133 8.06 -10.69 4.03
N PRO A 134 6.87 -10.31 4.51
CA PRO A 134 6.75 -9.45 5.68
C PRO A 134 7.26 -10.18 6.93
N LEU A 135 8.12 -9.54 7.71
CA LEU A 135 8.71 -10.11 8.90
C LEU A 135 8.50 -9.17 10.09
N CYS A 136 8.07 -9.71 11.24
CA CYS A 136 7.94 -8.92 12.46
C CYS A 136 9.29 -8.38 12.96
N ARG A 137 10.39 -9.07 12.62
CA ARG A 137 11.78 -8.67 12.81
C ARG A 137 12.70 -9.45 11.85
N PRO A 138 13.87 -8.91 11.48
CA PRO A 138 14.76 -9.52 10.47
C PRO A 138 15.23 -10.94 10.85
N ASP A 139 15.44 -11.19 12.12
CA ASP A 139 15.93 -12.43 12.72
C ASP A 139 14.81 -13.35 13.25
N CYS A 140 13.56 -13.14 12.84
CA CYS A 140 12.45 -13.97 13.29
C CYS A 140 12.73 -15.44 12.96
N PRO A 141 12.82 -16.34 13.98
CA PRO A 141 13.12 -17.76 13.75
C PRO A 141 11.96 -18.52 13.14
N GLY A 142 10.72 -18.01 13.32
CA GLY A 142 9.52 -18.61 12.77
C GLY A 142 8.94 -19.75 13.59
N LEU A 143 8.26 -20.64 12.86
CA LEU A 143 7.63 -21.84 13.39
C LEU A 143 8.43 -23.08 12.99
N CYS A 144 8.41 -24.08 13.82
CA CYS A 144 8.99 -25.38 13.53
C CYS A 144 8.21 -26.04 12.37
N VAL A 145 8.93 -26.54 11.38
CA VAL A 145 8.34 -27.17 10.20
C VAL A 145 7.65 -28.51 10.48
N GLU A 146 8.01 -29.18 11.61
CA GLU A 146 7.44 -30.47 11.97
C GLU A 146 6.21 -30.35 12.86
N CYS A 147 6.26 -29.50 13.91
CA CYS A 147 5.18 -29.42 14.90
C CYS A 147 4.41 -28.09 14.88
N GLY A 148 4.83 -27.11 14.08
CA GLY A 148 4.22 -25.78 14.04
C GLY A 148 4.44 -24.93 15.30
N GLY A 149 5.21 -25.44 16.28
CA GLY A 149 5.54 -24.71 17.50
C GLY A 149 6.52 -23.56 17.24
N ARG A 150 6.53 -22.56 18.12
CA ARG A 150 7.45 -21.41 18.00
C ARG A 150 8.88 -21.84 18.28
N LEU A 151 9.79 -21.57 17.36
CA LEU A 151 11.21 -21.87 17.54
C LEU A 151 11.88 -21.07 18.67
N GLU A 152 11.26 -19.97 19.11
CA GLU A 152 11.77 -19.18 20.25
C GLU A 152 11.53 -19.83 21.63
N THR A 153 10.50 -20.66 21.75
CA THR A 153 9.93 -21.04 23.06
C THR A 153 10.03 -22.54 23.34
N GLY A 154 11.08 -23.23 22.91
CA GLY A 154 11.17 -24.61 23.27
C GLY A 154 12.27 -25.41 22.62
N ASP A 155 12.63 -26.52 23.23
CA ASP A 155 13.47 -27.56 22.64
C ASP A 155 12.65 -28.29 21.56
N HIS A 156 12.92 -27.98 20.32
CA HIS A 156 12.35 -28.69 19.19
C HIS A 156 13.23 -29.87 18.79
N ALA A 157 13.43 -30.80 19.72
CA ALA A 157 14.11 -32.04 19.47
C ALA A 157 13.15 -33.04 18.81
N HIS A 158 13.03 -32.90 17.48
CA HIS A 158 12.33 -33.88 16.66
C HIS A 158 13.32 -34.98 16.26
N GLY A 159 12.87 -36.22 16.22
CA GLY A 159 13.70 -37.35 15.84
C GLY A 159 14.25 -37.19 14.44
N GLY A 160 15.55 -37.37 14.33
CA GLY A 160 16.48 -37.06 13.24
C GLY A 160 15.96 -37.07 11.81
N ASP A 161 16.74 -36.44 10.94
CA ASP A 161 16.54 -36.29 9.51
C ASP A 161 16.21 -37.62 8.80
N GLU A 162 14.98 -38.10 8.91
CA GLU A 162 14.50 -39.19 8.06
C GLU A 162 14.33 -38.61 6.64
N ILE A 163 15.32 -38.90 5.81
CA ILE A 163 15.24 -38.54 4.40
C ILE A 163 14.02 -39.26 3.80
N ASP A 164 13.09 -38.50 3.22
CA ASP A 164 11.93 -39.06 2.49
C ASP A 164 12.47 -40.15 1.53
N PRO A 165 11.95 -41.40 1.62
CA PRO A 165 12.43 -42.52 0.80
C PRO A 165 12.41 -42.22 -0.70
N ARG A 166 11.52 -41.34 -1.15
CA ARG A 166 11.44 -40.92 -2.57
C ARG A 166 12.60 -40.03 -2.98
N LEU A 167 13.23 -39.35 -2.04
CA LEU A 167 14.36 -38.43 -2.25
C LEU A 167 15.71 -39.07 -1.86
N ALA A 168 15.71 -40.27 -1.31
CA ALA A 168 16.92 -40.98 -0.88
C ALA A 168 17.98 -41.14 -2.00
N GLY A 169 17.53 -41.28 -3.25
CA GLY A 169 18.42 -41.32 -4.41
C GLY A 169 19.22 -40.03 -4.64
N LEU A 170 18.75 -38.88 -4.20
CA LEU A 170 19.46 -37.60 -4.32
C LEU A 170 20.65 -37.49 -3.37
N ALA A 171 20.65 -38.25 -2.26
CA ALA A 171 21.77 -38.27 -1.31
C ALA A 171 23.10 -38.76 -1.97
N THR A 172 23.02 -39.53 -3.01
CA THR A 172 24.22 -39.97 -3.76
C THR A 172 24.89 -38.81 -4.49
N LEU A 173 24.11 -37.87 -5.03
CA LEU A 173 24.63 -36.67 -5.72
C LEU A 173 25.38 -35.71 -4.81
N LEU A 174 25.04 -35.69 -3.50
CA LEU A 174 25.75 -34.89 -2.52
C LEU A 174 27.12 -35.49 -2.15
N ARG A 175 27.27 -36.82 -2.20
CA ARG A 175 28.54 -37.51 -1.91
C ARG A 175 29.55 -37.33 -3.04
N ASP A 176 29.07 -37.37 -4.28
CA ASP A 176 29.94 -37.23 -5.48
C ASP A 176 30.51 -35.81 -5.66
N ARG A 177 30.01 -34.81 -4.93
CA ARG A 177 30.53 -33.42 -4.96
C ARG A 177 31.60 -33.14 -3.89
N SER A 178 31.94 -34.11 -3.05
CA SER A 178 32.90 -33.96 -1.94
C SER A 178 34.29 -34.56 -2.24
N ASP A 179 34.49 -35.08 -3.44
CA ASP A 179 35.78 -35.47 -4.03
C ASP A 179 36.13 -34.48 -5.15
#